data_88ec0a2d376dc2e14383d8a68aa0f2ad
#
_entry.id   88ec0a2d376dc2e14383d8a68aa0f2ad
#
_cell.length_a   1.000
_cell.length_b   1.000
_cell.length_c   1.000
_cell.angle_alpha   90.00
_cell.angle_beta   90.00
_cell.angle_gamma   90.00
#
_symmetry.space_group_name_H-M   'P 1'
#
loop_
_entity.id
_entity.type
_entity.pdbx_description
1 polymer ?
#
loop_
_entity_poly.entity_id
_entity_poly.type
_entity_poly.pdbx_seq_one_letter_code
_entity_poly.pdbx_strand_id
1 'polypeptide(L)'
;MNKLVKPAVYDYSARRKVIDSICAEYEFIKRSVIGRSCGGRDIYALKIGSAAEYSLIAAAFHGSEHITSVVLLMFIEELAAAVKSGGYLCGLNAARALKDRGVIFVPCVNPDGCEISINGINACGELGSTVRRLCLGDFEHWNANLRGVDINHNFNADWKTLKNKEIKAGILGPASTRFGGYRPESEPETLALTELCRTVNIRQAAALHSQGEVIYWSYGETVPPRSKKMAEIMATSSGYALDVPTGIADGGGFKDWFITEFCRPGFTIELGLGKNPLPAADAERIYEQVKEMLMLFIMM
;
A
#
# COMPACT_ATOMS: atom_id res chain seq x y z
N MET A 1 -14.91 22.03 8.10
CA MET A 1 -15.40 21.09 7.08
C MET A 1 -15.71 19.75 7.73
N ASN A 2 -16.82 19.10 7.35
CA ASN A 2 -17.05 17.73 7.77
C ASN A 2 -16.04 16.84 7.04
N LYS A 3 -15.26 16.03 7.81
CA LYS A 3 -14.31 15.07 7.23
C LYS A 3 -15.09 14.04 6.39
N LEU A 4 -14.66 13.80 5.14
CA LEU A 4 -15.22 12.79 4.24
C LEU A 4 -14.75 11.39 4.65
N VAL A 5 -13.49 11.28 5.09
CA VAL A 5 -12.90 10.04 5.58
C VAL A 5 -13.06 9.93 7.09
N LYS A 6 -13.66 8.84 7.54
CA LYS A 6 -13.87 8.53 8.96
C LYS A 6 -13.04 7.30 9.37
N PRO A 7 -12.68 7.14 10.66
CA PRO A 7 -12.06 5.93 11.16
C PRO A 7 -13.06 4.77 11.18
N ALA A 8 -13.25 4.13 10.03
CA ALA A 8 -14.23 3.06 9.82
C ALA A 8 -13.66 1.99 8.88
N VAL A 9 -14.22 0.79 8.93
CA VAL A 9 -13.92 -0.26 7.95
C VAL A 9 -14.59 0.11 6.63
N TYR A 10 -13.81 0.14 5.56
CA TYR A 10 -14.32 0.38 4.21
C TYR A 10 -14.17 -0.86 3.34
N ASP A 11 -15.30 -1.49 3.01
CA ASP A 11 -15.35 -2.45 1.90
C ASP A 11 -15.11 -1.73 0.57
N TYR A 12 -15.08 -2.49 -0.53
CA TYR A 12 -14.83 -1.91 -1.86
C TYR A 12 -15.85 -0.81 -2.22
N SER A 13 -17.13 -1.04 -1.94
CA SER A 13 -18.20 -0.09 -2.27
C SER A 13 -18.09 1.20 -1.45
N ALA A 14 -17.86 1.08 -0.14
CA ALA A 14 -17.69 2.23 0.74
C ALA A 14 -16.42 3.01 0.40
N ARG A 15 -15.30 2.33 0.15
CA ARG A 15 -14.04 2.95 -0.27
C ARG A 15 -14.19 3.70 -1.60
N ARG A 16 -14.86 3.11 -2.58
CA ARG A 16 -15.15 3.77 -3.86
C ARG A 16 -15.96 5.05 -3.64
N LYS A 17 -17.02 5.01 -2.82
CA LYS A 17 -17.85 6.20 -2.51
C LYS A 17 -17.01 7.31 -1.87
N VAL A 18 -16.11 6.96 -0.96
CA VAL A 18 -15.20 7.95 -0.33
C VAL A 18 -14.26 8.55 -1.36
N ILE A 19 -13.65 7.73 -2.23
CA ILE A 19 -12.80 8.20 -3.33
C ILE A 19 -13.60 9.12 -4.28
N ASP A 20 -14.82 8.75 -4.65
CA ASP A 20 -15.71 9.57 -5.48
C ASP A 20 -15.98 10.93 -4.82
N SER A 21 -16.28 10.94 -3.51
CA SER A 21 -16.52 12.16 -2.74
C SER A 21 -15.29 13.05 -2.65
N ILE A 22 -14.10 12.48 -2.40
CA ILE A 22 -12.83 13.23 -2.39
C ILE A 22 -12.56 13.86 -3.77
N CYS A 23 -12.74 13.12 -4.86
CA CYS A 23 -12.51 13.64 -6.20
C CYS A 23 -13.54 14.71 -6.61
N ALA A 24 -14.78 14.62 -6.13
CA ALA A 24 -15.82 15.63 -6.35
C ALA A 24 -15.52 16.92 -5.58
N GLU A 25 -15.04 16.82 -4.32
CA GLU A 25 -14.68 17.99 -3.49
C GLU A 25 -13.40 18.67 -3.97
N TYR A 26 -12.44 17.90 -4.50
CA TYR A 26 -11.10 18.36 -4.90
C TYR A 26 -10.84 18.03 -6.37
N GLU A 27 -11.43 18.80 -7.30
CA GLU A 27 -11.41 18.58 -8.76
C GLU A 27 -10.01 18.52 -9.39
N PHE A 28 -8.99 19.05 -8.70
CA PHE A 28 -7.60 18.95 -9.14
C PHE A 28 -7.00 17.56 -8.94
N ILE A 29 -7.63 16.69 -8.15
CA ILE A 29 -7.23 15.28 -8.02
C ILE A 29 -7.66 14.54 -9.29
N LYS A 30 -6.69 13.95 -9.99
CA LYS A 30 -6.97 13.16 -11.19
C LYS A 30 -7.04 11.68 -10.80
N ARG A 31 -8.25 11.11 -10.87
CA ARG A 31 -8.46 9.68 -10.67
C ARG A 31 -8.31 8.90 -11.98
N SER A 32 -7.65 7.75 -11.91
CA SER A 32 -7.57 6.76 -12.97
C SER A 32 -7.75 5.34 -12.42
N VAL A 33 -8.11 4.41 -13.30
CA VAL A 33 -8.07 2.97 -13.01
C VAL A 33 -6.79 2.45 -13.63
N ILE A 34 -5.89 1.91 -12.80
CA ILE A 34 -4.59 1.40 -13.24
C ILE A 34 -4.64 -0.10 -13.57
N GLY A 35 -5.70 -0.78 -13.19
CA GLY A 35 -5.94 -2.19 -13.44
C GLY A 35 -7.18 -2.68 -12.73
N ARG A 36 -7.41 -3.99 -12.82
CA ARG A 36 -8.49 -4.68 -12.10
C ARG A 36 -7.94 -5.89 -11.37
N SER A 37 -8.50 -6.16 -10.20
CA SER A 37 -8.18 -7.37 -9.43
C SER A 37 -8.69 -8.65 -10.11
N CYS A 38 -8.29 -9.79 -9.57
CA CYS A 38 -8.79 -11.10 -10.00
C CYS A 38 -10.32 -11.18 -10.01
N GLY A 39 -10.99 -10.56 -9.04
CA GLY A 39 -12.45 -10.48 -8.93
C GLY A 39 -13.07 -9.36 -9.77
N GLY A 40 -12.29 -8.66 -10.60
CA GLY A 40 -12.78 -7.60 -11.50
C GLY A 40 -13.00 -6.25 -10.83
N ARG A 41 -12.54 -6.04 -9.60
CA ARG A 41 -12.63 -4.76 -8.89
C ARG A 41 -11.57 -3.79 -9.41
N ASP A 42 -11.96 -2.54 -9.67
CA ASP A 42 -11.03 -1.51 -10.14
C ASP A 42 -9.98 -1.17 -9.07
N ILE A 43 -8.73 -1.02 -9.50
CA ILE A 43 -7.62 -0.52 -8.69
C ILE A 43 -7.42 0.95 -9.08
N TYR A 44 -7.70 1.85 -8.13
CA TYR A 44 -7.66 3.29 -8.37
C TYR A 44 -6.30 3.89 -8.07
N ALA A 45 -5.86 4.82 -8.92
CA ALA A 45 -4.79 5.76 -8.62
C ALA A 45 -5.35 7.18 -8.55
N LEU A 46 -4.93 7.94 -7.55
CA LEU A 46 -5.27 9.34 -7.33
C LEU A 46 -4.00 10.17 -7.47
N LYS A 47 -3.99 11.11 -8.41
CA LYS A 47 -2.84 11.95 -8.71
C LYS A 47 -3.09 13.39 -8.30
N ILE A 48 -2.14 13.97 -7.55
CA ILE A 48 -2.11 15.38 -7.19
C ILE A 48 -0.82 16.01 -7.73
N GLY A 49 -0.94 17.18 -8.33
CA GLY A 49 0.17 17.89 -8.95
C GLY A 49 0.48 17.39 -10.36
N SER A 50 1.28 18.22 -11.07
CA SER A 50 1.80 17.91 -12.41
C SER A 50 3.31 18.16 -12.39
N ALA A 51 4.08 17.13 -12.63
CA ALA A 51 5.53 17.17 -12.52
C ALA A 51 6.18 16.21 -13.51
N ALA A 52 7.49 16.35 -13.70
CA ALA A 52 8.29 15.40 -14.47
C ALA A 52 8.49 14.08 -13.71
N GLU A 53 8.39 14.10 -12.37
CA GLU A 53 8.58 12.96 -11.49
C GLU A 53 7.52 12.93 -10.40
N TYR A 54 7.17 11.73 -9.95
CA TYR A 54 6.15 11.52 -8.92
C TYR A 54 6.69 10.70 -7.76
N SER A 55 6.23 11.00 -6.54
CA SER A 55 6.29 10.07 -5.42
C SER A 55 5.08 9.13 -5.50
N LEU A 56 5.24 7.86 -5.15
CA LEU A 56 4.14 6.87 -5.09
C LEU A 56 3.95 6.41 -3.65
N ILE A 57 2.69 6.43 -3.18
CA ILE A 57 2.31 5.79 -1.92
C ILE A 57 1.16 4.82 -2.21
N ALA A 58 1.38 3.54 -1.92
CA ALA A 58 0.39 2.48 -2.13
C ALA A 58 0.06 1.80 -0.79
N ALA A 59 -1.18 1.35 -0.63
CA ALA A 59 -1.68 0.75 0.60
C ALA A 59 -2.51 -0.50 0.34
N ALA A 60 -2.80 -1.26 1.41
CA ALA A 60 -3.64 -2.44 1.41
C ALA A 60 -3.19 -3.48 0.37
N PHE A 61 -1.93 -3.90 0.49
CA PHE A 61 -1.38 -5.04 -0.25
C PHE A 61 -1.94 -6.36 0.30
N HIS A 62 -2.12 -6.46 1.61
CA HIS A 62 -2.73 -7.60 2.29
C HIS A 62 -4.16 -7.30 2.70
N GLY A 63 -5.01 -8.32 2.61
CA GLY A 63 -6.44 -8.17 2.89
C GLY A 63 -6.75 -7.72 4.31
N SER A 64 -6.11 -8.33 5.32
CA SER A 64 -6.32 -8.00 6.74
C SER A 64 -5.74 -6.63 7.15
N GLU A 65 -4.96 -5.99 6.26
CA GLU A 65 -4.32 -4.70 6.51
C GLU A 65 -5.12 -3.51 5.93
N HIS A 66 -6.44 -3.67 5.79
CA HIS A 66 -7.32 -2.67 5.18
C HIS A 66 -7.32 -1.31 5.89
N ILE A 67 -6.86 -1.21 7.15
CA ILE A 67 -6.68 0.04 7.89
C ILE A 67 -5.69 0.99 7.17
N THR A 68 -4.68 0.44 6.49
CA THR A 68 -3.67 1.23 5.76
C THR A 68 -4.31 2.04 4.64
N SER A 69 -5.36 1.52 4.00
CA SER A 69 -6.19 2.24 3.03
C SER A 69 -6.91 3.43 3.68
N VAL A 70 -7.42 3.26 4.90
CA VAL A 70 -8.13 4.33 5.62
C VAL A 70 -7.17 5.45 5.99
N VAL A 71 -6.01 5.10 6.56
CA VAL A 71 -4.94 6.07 6.90
C VAL A 71 -4.49 6.85 5.67
N LEU A 72 -4.28 6.17 4.55
CA LEU A 72 -3.89 6.83 3.30
C LEU A 72 -4.98 7.76 2.76
N LEU A 73 -6.26 7.37 2.83
CA LEU A 73 -7.38 8.23 2.43
C LEU A 73 -7.51 9.47 3.32
N MET A 74 -7.28 9.35 4.64
CA MET A 74 -7.23 10.50 5.56
C MET A 74 -6.12 11.48 5.15
N PHE A 75 -4.95 10.98 4.81
CA PHE A 75 -3.84 11.80 4.34
C PHE A 75 -4.17 12.51 3.02
N ILE A 76 -4.77 11.80 2.06
CA ILE A 76 -5.17 12.37 0.76
C ILE A 76 -6.17 13.51 0.96
N GLU A 77 -7.18 13.33 1.81
CA GLU A 77 -8.19 14.35 2.10
C GLU A 77 -7.57 15.60 2.74
N GLU A 78 -6.75 15.42 3.79
CA GLU A 78 -6.16 16.55 4.52
C GLU A 78 -5.14 17.30 3.66
N LEU A 79 -4.32 16.58 2.87
CA LEU A 79 -3.42 17.19 1.89
C LEU A 79 -4.20 17.99 0.84
N ALA A 80 -5.28 17.43 0.31
CA ALA A 80 -6.10 18.10 -0.69
C ALA A 80 -6.79 19.33 -0.13
N ALA A 81 -7.29 19.27 1.10
CA ALA A 81 -7.87 20.44 1.80
C ALA A 81 -6.84 21.56 2.00
N ALA A 82 -5.62 21.20 2.43
CA ALA A 82 -4.53 22.15 2.58
C ALA A 82 -4.11 22.78 1.24
N VAL A 83 -4.04 21.98 0.16
CA VAL A 83 -3.76 22.51 -1.19
C VAL A 83 -4.87 23.47 -1.66
N LYS A 84 -6.15 23.08 -1.50
CA LYS A 84 -7.32 23.88 -1.93
C LYS A 84 -7.37 25.22 -1.22
N SER A 85 -7.05 25.26 0.06
CA SER A 85 -7.07 26.48 0.87
C SER A 85 -5.79 27.33 0.77
N GLY A 86 -4.72 26.85 0.11
CA GLY A 86 -3.40 27.45 0.17
C GLY A 86 -2.76 27.37 1.56
N GLY A 87 -3.26 26.44 2.40
CA GLY A 87 -2.90 26.28 3.80
C GLY A 87 -1.68 25.40 4.04
N TYR A 88 -1.58 24.93 5.28
CA TYR A 88 -0.44 24.18 5.78
C TYR A 88 -0.88 22.79 6.24
N LEU A 89 -0.01 21.81 6.04
CA LEU A 89 -0.07 20.47 6.63
C LEU A 89 1.26 20.21 7.33
N CYS A 90 1.23 19.86 8.60
CA CYS A 90 2.42 19.66 9.44
C CYS A 90 3.42 20.86 9.37
N GLY A 91 2.91 22.10 9.41
CA GLY A 91 3.74 23.30 9.31
C GLY A 91 4.31 23.63 7.92
N LEU A 92 4.00 22.81 6.91
CA LEU A 92 4.49 22.95 5.53
C LEU A 92 3.36 23.44 4.61
N ASN A 93 3.60 24.49 3.81
CA ASN A 93 2.61 24.93 2.84
C ASN A 93 2.42 23.87 1.76
N ALA A 94 1.22 23.28 1.73
CA ALA A 94 0.92 22.10 0.89
C ALA A 94 1.02 22.40 -0.61
N ALA A 95 0.52 23.55 -1.08
CA ALA A 95 0.58 23.91 -2.49
C ALA A 95 2.04 24.15 -2.94
N ARG A 96 2.87 24.78 -2.08
CA ARG A 96 4.30 24.98 -2.36
C ARG A 96 5.08 23.69 -2.32
N ALA A 97 4.73 22.75 -1.43
CA ALA A 97 5.37 21.45 -1.33
C ALA A 97 5.17 20.61 -2.60
N LEU A 98 4.01 20.77 -3.27
CA LEU A 98 3.67 20.09 -4.52
C LEU A 98 4.03 20.88 -5.78
N LYS A 99 4.58 22.09 -5.64
CA LYS A 99 5.08 22.86 -6.79
C LYS A 99 6.26 22.09 -7.40
N ASP A 100 6.19 21.79 -8.68
CA ASP A 100 7.19 21.04 -9.42
C ASP A 100 7.39 19.58 -8.93
N ARG A 101 6.48 19.08 -8.07
CA ARG A 101 6.45 17.72 -7.55
C ARG A 101 5.04 17.15 -7.64
N GLY A 102 4.94 15.91 -8.05
CA GLY A 102 3.66 15.20 -8.08
C GLY A 102 3.66 14.04 -7.10
N VAL A 103 2.47 13.66 -6.69
CA VAL A 103 2.26 12.44 -5.90
C VAL A 103 1.13 11.62 -6.50
N ILE A 104 1.33 10.31 -6.50
CA ILE A 104 0.32 9.32 -6.89
C ILE A 104 0.03 8.46 -5.66
N PHE A 105 -1.22 8.27 -5.38
CA PHE A 105 -1.72 7.41 -4.32
C PHE A 105 -2.48 6.23 -4.91
N VAL A 106 -2.20 5.02 -4.43
CA VAL A 106 -2.99 3.82 -4.72
C VAL A 106 -3.59 3.34 -3.39
N PRO A 107 -4.82 3.78 -3.05
CA PRO A 107 -5.39 3.54 -1.72
C PRO A 107 -5.63 2.06 -1.39
N CYS A 108 -5.75 1.20 -2.40
CA CYS A 108 -5.92 -0.24 -2.19
C CYS A 108 -5.40 -1.00 -3.40
N VAL A 109 -4.30 -1.72 -3.21
CA VAL A 109 -3.68 -2.56 -4.24
C VAL A 109 -4.42 -3.90 -4.37
N ASN A 110 -4.90 -4.46 -3.25
CA ASN A 110 -5.58 -5.76 -3.17
C ASN A 110 -7.05 -5.61 -2.73
N PRO A 111 -7.93 -5.10 -3.60
CA PRO A 111 -9.32 -4.91 -3.22
C PRO A 111 -10.07 -6.22 -2.96
N ASP A 112 -9.70 -7.31 -3.60
CA ASP A 112 -10.31 -8.63 -3.36
C ASP A 112 -9.93 -9.20 -1.99
N GLY A 113 -8.66 -9.12 -1.62
CA GLY A 113 -8.19 -9.55 -0.31
C GLY A 113 -8.87 -8.79 0.82
N CYS A 114 -9.00 -7.46 0.68
CA CYS A 114 -9.73 -6.64 1.64
C CYS A 114 -11.19 -7.03 1.76
N GLU A 115 -11.87 -7.28 0.64
CA GLU A 115 -13.25 -7.76 0.64
C GLU A 115 -13.40 -9.10 1.36
N ILE A 116 -12.47 -10.02 1.15
CA ILE A 116 -12.50 -11.33 1.82
C ILE A 116 -12.31 -11.16 3.31
N SER A 117 -11.35 -10.35 3.74
CA SER A 117 -11.10 -10.09 5.17
C SER A 117 -12.30 -9.43 5.85
N ILE A 118 -13.02 -8.52 5.17
CA ILE A 118 -14.14 -7.76 5.73
C ILE A 118 -15.46 -8.53 5.64
N ASN A 119 -15.77 -9.14 4.48
CA ASN A 119 -17.09 -9.71 4.16
C ASN A 119 -17.09 -11.24 4.09
N GLY A 120 -15.93 -11.86 4.32
CA GLY A 120 -15.80 -13.31 4.35
C GLY A 120 -16.16 -13.98 3.03
N ILE A 121 -16.81 -15.11 3.12
CA ILE A 121 -17.20 -15.95 1.97
C ILE A 121 -18.07 -15.21 0.93
N ASN A 122 -18.85 -14.22 1.37
CA ASN A 122 -19.73 -13.45 0.48
C ASN A 122 -18.98 -12.62 -0.55
N ALA A 123 -17.68 -12.34 -0.30
CA ALA A 123 -16.82 -11.61 -1.22
C ALA A 123 -16.19 -12.46 -2.31
N CYS A 124 -16.30 -13.80 -2.20
CA CYS A 124 -15.47 -14.75 -2.97
C CYS A 124 -16.14 -15.27 -4.25
N GLY A 125 -17.43 -15.01 -4.48
CA GLY A 125 -18.17 -15.56 -5.64
C GLY A 125 -18.01 -17.07 -5.76
N GLU A 126 -17.72 -17.55 -6.94
CA GLU A 126 -17.53 -18.99 -7.23
C GLU A 126 -16.32 -19.63 -6.51
N LEU A 127 -15.36 -18.82 -6.08
CA LEU A 127 -14.17 -19.30 -5.36
C LEU A 127 -14.39 -19.47 -3.85
N GLY A 128 -15.60 -19.21 -3.33
CA GLY A 128 -15.90 -19.22 -1.91
C GLY A 128 -15.52 -20.51 -1.19
N SER A 129 -15.81 -21.67 -1.77
CA SER A 129 -15.42 -22.98 -1.20
C SER A 129 -13.90 -23.18 -1.16
N THR A 130 -13.18 -22.69 -2.17
CA THR A 130 -11.73 -22.76 -2.24
C THR A 130 -11.09 -21.84 -1.21
N VAL A 131 -11.49 -20.56 -1.15
CA VAL A 131 -10.99 -19.60 -0.18
C VAL A 131 -11.24 -20.08 1.24
N ARG A 132 -12.46 -20.56 1.55
CA ARG A 132 -12.80 -21.13 2.86
C ARG A 132 -11.89 -22.28 3.28
N ARG A 133 -11.54 -23.16 2.35
CA ARG A 133 -10.61 -24.27 2.62
C ARG A 133 -9.19 -23.77 2.88
N LEU A 134 -8.72 -22.77 2.12
CA LEU A 134 -7.37 -22.21 2.25
C LEU A 134 -7.17 -21.48 3.58
N CYS A 135 -8.19 -20.78 4.09
CA CYS A 135 -8.14 -20.08 5.39
C CYS A 135 -8.73 -20.87 6.55
N LEU A 136 -9.19 -22.13 6.33
CA LEU A 136 -9.86 -22.95 7.35
C LEU A 136 -11.07 -22.25 8.00
N GLY A 137 -11.69 -21.32 7.27
CA GLY A 137 -12.80 -20.49 7.75
C GLY A 137 -12.42 -19.19 8.45
N ASP A 138 -11.15 -18.93 8.63
CA ASP A 138 -10.62 -17.68 9.19
C ASP A 138 -10.41 -16.65 8.07
N PHE A 139 -11.49 -16.00 7.64
CA PHE A 139 -11.45 -14.99 6.60
C PHE A 139 -10.83 -13.67 7.07
N GLU A 140 -10.98 -13.35 8.34
CA GLU A 140 -10.52 -12.08 8.92
C GLU A 140 -9.02 -11.87 8.72
N HIS A 141 -8.22 -12.93 8.86
CA HIS A 141 -6.77 -12.89 8.68
C HIS A 141 -6.31 -13.23 7.26
N TRP A 142 -7.19 -13.07 6.26
CA TRP A 142 -6.84 -13.29 4.86
C TRP A 142 -5.95 -12.17 4.32
N ASN A 143 -4.74 -12.50 3.82
CA ASN A 143 -3.77 -11.55 3.27
C ASN A 143 -3.68 -11.61 1.74
N ALA A 144 -3.86 -12.79 1.17
CA ALA A 144 -3.71 -13.04 -0.27
C ALA A 144 -4.77 -12.30 -1.12
N ASN A 145 -4.62 -12.34 -2.44
CA ASN A 145 -5.69 -11.96 -3.36
C ASN A 145 -6.77 -13.09 -3.45
N LEU A 146 -7.75 -12.93 -4.33
CA LEU A 146 -8.85 -13.91 -4.49
C LEU A 146 -8.38 -15.31 -4.90
N ARG A 147 -7.21 -15.42 -5.53
CA ARG A 147 -6.63 -16.71 -5.96
C ARG A 147 -5.75 -17.37 -4.91
N GLY A 148 -5.61 -16.78 -3.73
CA GLY A 148 -4.70 -17.27 -2.69
C GLY A 148 -3.24 -16.98 -3.00
N VAL A 149 -2.95 -15.93 -3.73
CA VAL A 149 -1.60 -15.43 -4.00
C VAL A 149 -1.34 -14.19 -3.16
N ASP A 150 -0.29 -14.23 -2.38
CA ASP A 150 0.20 -13.06 -1.64
C ASP A 150 0.90 -12.11 -2.62
N ILE A 151 0.26 -10.98 -2.91
CA ILE A 151 0.77 -10.06 -3.93
C ILE A 151 2.09 -9.42 -3.53
N ASN A 152 2.38 -9.28 -2.22
CA ASN A 152 3.67 -8.77 -1.74
C ASN A 152 4.78 -9.86 -1.73
N HIS A 153 4.51 -11.04 -2.26
CA HIS A 153 5.44 -12.10 -2.62
C HIS A 153 5.48 -12.37 -4.13
N ASN A 154 4.72 -11.62 -4.93
CA ASN A 154 4.56 -11.88 -6.36
C ASN A 154 5.38 -10.95 -7.26
N PHE A 155 6.11 -9.98 -6.71
CA PHE A 155 7.00 -9.12 -7.48
C PHE A 155 8.29 -9.84 -7.86
N ASN A 156 8.89 -9.42 -8.99
CA ASN A 156 10.14 -10.02 -9.51
C ASN A 156 11.39 -9.46 -8.83
N ALA A 157 11.51 -9.70 -7.52
CA ALA A 157 12.69 -9.37 -6.70
C ALA A 157 13.19 -10.63 -6.04
N ASP A 158 14.22 -11.26 -6.61
CA ASP A 158 14.72 -12.58 -6.18
C ASP A 158 13.62 -13.63 -5.95
N TRP A 159 12.56 -13.55 -6.76
CA TRP A 159 11.36 -14.36 -6.62
C TRP A 159 11.66 -15.87 -6.55
N LYS A 160 12.68 -16.36 -7.30
CA LYS A 160 13.10 -17.77 -7.25
C LYS A 160 13.66 -18.16 -5.89
N THR A 161 14.44 -17.28 -5.28
CA THR A 161 15.00 -17.47 -3.93
C THR A 161 13.88 -17.46 -2.90
N LEU A 162 12.95 -16.50 -2.99
CA LEU A 162 11.76 -16.46 -2.14
C LEU A 162 10.94 -17.74 -2.28
N LYS A 163 10.70 -18.23 -3.50
CA LYS A 163 9.96 -19.46 -3.74
C LYS A 163 10.58 -20.68 -3.05
N ASN A 164 11.92 -20.76 -3.02
CA ASN A 164 12.62 -21.80 -2.26
C ASN A 164 12.40 -21.66 -0.73
N LYS A 165 12.34 -20.41 -0.21
CA LYS A 165 12.01 -20.15 1.20
C LYS A 165 10.57 -20.58 1.51
N GLU A 166 9.60 -20.27 0.62
CA GLU A 166 8.20 -20.69 0.74
C GLU A 166 8.06 -22.22 0.79
N ILE A 167 8.71 -22.93 -0.13
CA ILE A 167 8.71 -24.41 -0.18
C ILE A 167 9.26 -24.99 1.13
N LYS A 168 10.39 -24.47 1.62
CA LYS A 168 10.98 -24.89 2.92
C LYS A 168 10.06 -24.61 4.11
N ALA A 169 9.22 -23.58 4.02
CA ALA A 169 8.20 -23.26 5.02
C ALA A 169 6.89 -24.05 4.84
N GLY A 170 6.82 -24.99 3.88
CA GLY A 170 5.64 -25.82 3.61
C GLY A 170 4.56 -25.14 2.76
N ILE A 171 4.87 -23.98 2.13
CA ILE A 171 3.93 -23.26 1.28
C ILE A 171 4.11 -23.74 -0.17
N LEU A 172 3.30 -24.73 -0.56
CA LEU A 172 3.45 -25.42 -1.84
C LEU A 172 2.47 -24.94 -2.93
N GLY A 173 1.49 -24.11 -2.56
CA GLY A 173 0.43 -23.66 -3.45
C GLY A 173 -0.38 -22.52 -2.84
N PRO A 174 -1.52 -22.15 -3.46
CA PRO A 174 -2.39 -21.09 -2.97
C PRO A 174 -2.69 -21.21 -1.47
N ALA A 175 -2.59 -20.09 -0.76
CA ALA A 175 -2.75 -20.01 0.69
C ALA A 175 -3.37 -18.66 1.09
N SER A 176 -3.77 -18.52 2.34
CA SER A 176 -4.25 -17.24 2.86
C SER A 176 -3.17 -16.16 2.97
N THR A 177 -1.88 -16.57 2.93
CA THR A 177 -0.71 -15.68 3.02
C THR A 177 0.54 -16.37 2.46
N ARG A 178 1.55 -15.59 2.10
CA ARG A 178 2.92 -15.99 1.75
C ARG A 178 3.10 -16.84 0.49
N PHE A 179 2.08 -17.18 -0.26
CA PHE A 179 2.24 -17.86 -1.53
C PHE A 179 2.43 -16.85 -2.65
N GLY A 180 3.63 -16.73 -3.20
CA GLY A 180 4.01 -15.75 -4.23
C GLY A 180 3.60 -16.13 -5.67
N GLY A 181 2.63 -17.02 -5.85
CA GLY A 181 2.20 -17.47 -7.18
C GLY A 181 3.10 -18.55 -7.79
N TYR A 182 2.81 -18.93 -9.04
CA TYR A 182 3.59 -19.93 -9.79
C TYR A 182 4.68 -19.28 -10.68
N ARG A 183 4.61 -17.96 -10.88
CA ARG A 183 5.63 -17.14 -11.54
C ARG A 183 5.58 -15.72 -10.99
N PRO A 184 6.66 -14.94 -11.08
CA PRO A 184 6.63 -13.54 -10.67
C PRO A 184 5.68 -12.76 -11.58
N GLU A 185 5.10 -11.71 -11.04
CA GLU A 185 4.16 -10.81 -11.75
C GLU A 185 3.02 -11.60 -12.44
N SER A 186 2.52 -12.66 -11.76
CA SER A 186 1.40 -13.47 -12.30
C SER A 186 0.05 -12.84 -12.03
N GLU A 187 -0.04 -12.00 -11.01
CA GLU A 187 -1.31 -11.49 -10.52
C GLU A 187 -1.64 -10.12 -11.13
N PRO A 188 -2.90 -9.89 -11.50
CA PRO A 188 -3.29 -8.62 -12.13
C PRO A 188 -3.08 -7.41 -11.22
N GLU A 189 -3.16 -7.58 -9.90
CA GLU A 189 -2.88 -6.53 -8.92
C GLU A 189 -1.40 -6.13 -8.94
N THR A 190 -0.51 -7.11 -9.00
CA THR A 190 0.94 -6.90 -9.13
C THR A 190 1.25 -6.22 -10.46
N LEU A 191 0.69 -6.72 -11.57
CA LEU A 191 0.88 -6.15 -12.90
C LEU A 191 0.40 -4.70 -12.98
N ALA A 192 -0.75 -4.37 -12.37
CA ALA A 192 -1.28 -3.00 -12.37
C ALA A 192 -0.27 -2.02 -11.74
N LEU A 193 0.35 -2.41 -10.63
CA LEU A 193 1.29 -1.54 -9.92
C LEU A 193 2.65 -1.47 -10.61
N THR A 194 3.17 -2.59 -11.15
CA THR A 194 4.43 -2.62 -11.89
C THR A 194 4.33 -1.84 -13.19
N GLU A 195 3.21 -1.95 -13.92
CA GLU A 195 2.95 -1.18 -15.14
C GLU A 195 2.85 0.32 -14.85
N LEU A 196 2.18 0.72 -13.77
CA LEU A 196 2.17 2.12 -13.33
C LEU A 196 3.59 2.64 -13.11
N CYS A 197 4.43 1.88 -12.41
CA CYS A 197 5.81 2.29 -12.12
C CYS A 197 6.71 2.32 -13.37
N ARG A 198 6.46 1.46 -14.36
CA ARG A 198 7.21 1.43 -15.63
C ARG A 198 6.81 2.54 -16.59
N THR A 199 5.53 2.96 -16.55
CA THR A 199 4.99 3.98 -17.48
C THR A 199 5.07 5.40 -16.94
N VAL A 200 5.14 5.56 -15.62
CA VAL A 200 5.25 6.87 -14.96
C VAL A 200 6.63 6.99 -14.31
N ASN A 201 7.24 8.16 -14.45
CA ASN A 201 8.54 8.44 -13.81
C ASN A 201 8.38 8.58 -12.28
N ILE A 202 8.42 7.44 -11.57
CA ILE A 202 8.33 7.40 -10.10
C ILE A 202 9.72 7.55 -9.51
N ARG A 203 9.96 8.64 -8.78
CA ARG A 203 11.27 8.93 -8.17
C ARG A 203 11.51 8.17 -6.86
N GLN A 204 10.44 7.82 -6.14
CA GLN A 204 10.47 7.08 -4.86
C GLN A 204 9.10 6.46 -4.59
N ALA A 205 9.08 5.33 -3.90
CA ALA A 205 7.84 4.62 -3.59
C ALA A 205 7.77 4.17 -2.14
N ALA A 206 6.56 4.19 -1.57
CA ALA A 206 6.27 3.65 -0.24
C ALA A 206 5.05 2.72 -0.30
N ALA A 207 5.19 1.53 0.29
CA ALA A 207 4.13 0.58 0.55
C ALA A 207 3.71 0.68 2.02
N LEU A 208 2.43 0.94 2.26
CA LEU A 208 1.87 0.95 3.60
C LEU A 208 1.31 -0.42 3.93
N HIS A 209 1.88 -1.04 4.94
CA HIS A 209 1.50 -2.29 5.56
C HIS A 209 1.07 -2.06 7.01
N SER A 210 0.67 -3.07 7.71
CA SER A 210 0.54 -3.13 9.16
C SER A 210 0.93 -4.55 9.63
N GLN A 211 1.54 -4.70 10.77
CA GLN A 211 1.74 -3.79 11.87
C GLN A 211 3.21 -3.89 12.38
N GLY A 212 3.66 -2.93 13.18
CA GLY A 212 5.00 -3.04 13.79
C GLY A 212 5.68 -1.71 14.12
N GLU A 213 5.17 -0.57 13.60
CA GLU A 213 5.79 0.75 13.72
C GLU A 213 7.26 0.74 13.25
N VAL A 214 7.48 0.11 12.08
CA VAL A 214 8.81 -0.12 11.49
C VAL A 214 8.85 0.39 10.05
N ILE A 215 10.01 0.88 9.63
CA ILE A 215 10.31 1.28 8.25
C ILE A 215 11.43 0.40 7.71
N TYR A 216 11.14 -0.36 6.66
CA TYR A 216 12.11 -1.10 5.87
C TYR A 216 12.50 -0.26 4.65
N TRP A 217 13.80 -0.02 4.44
CA TRP A 217 14.30 1.00 3.51
C TRP A 217 15.39 0.53 2.54
N SER A 218 15.88 -0.69 2.69
CA SER A 218 16.95 -1.28 1.87
C SER A 218 16.56 -2.66 1.35
N TYR A 219 17.28 -3.15 0.37
CA TYR A 219 17.16 -4.52 -0.13
C TYR A 219 18.48 -5.01 -0.71
N GLY A 220 18.96 -6.17 -0.22
CA GLY A 220 20.22 -6.75 -0.64
C GLY A 220 21.40 -5.80 -0.44
N GLU A 221 22.35 -5.83 -1.37
CA GLU A 221 23.51 -4.92 -1.37
C GLU A 221 23.21 -3.57 -2.06
N THR A 222 22.08 -3.47 -2.74
CA THR A 222 21.68 -2.26 -3.46
C THR A 222 21.01 -1.27 -2.53
N VAL A 223 21.71 -0.20 -2.19
CA VAL A 223 21.16 0.92 -1.42
C VAL A 223 21.10 2.14 -2.34
N PRO A 224 19.90 2.52 -2.83
CA PRO A 224 19.79 3.70 -3.68
C PRO A 224 20.23 4.97 -2.94
N PRO A 225 20.84 5.94 -3.65
CA PRO A 225 21.21 7.23 -3.06
C PRO A 225 20.03 7.84 -2.31
N ARG A 226 20.29 8.45 -1.16
CA ARG A 226 19.33 9.12 -0.27
C ARG A 226 18.42 8.20 0.54
N SER A 227 18.24 6.90 0.20
CA SER A 227 17.31 6.00 0.92
C SER A 227 17.50 6.02 2.43
N LYS A 228 18.74 5.86 2.91
CA LYS A 228 19.05 5.88 4.35
C LYS A 228 18.66 7.20 5.00
N LYS A 229 19.03 8.33 4.38
CA LYS A 229 18.71 9.66 4.93
C LYS A 229 17.21 9.92 4.96
N MET A 230 16.49 9.48 3.93
CA MET A 230 15.03 9.55 3.91
C MET A 230 14.41 8.70 5.02
N ALA A 231 14.90 7.46 5.20
CA ALA A 231 14.44 6.58 6.27
C ALA A 231 14.66 7.20 7.66
N GLU A 232 15.84 7.78 7.92
CA GLU A 232 16.15 8.47 9.18
C GLU A 232 15.20 9.66 9.45
N ILE A 233 14.89 10.47 8.44
CA ILE A 233 13.94 11.59 8.54
C ILE A 233 12.53 11.06 8.84
N MET A 234 12.09 10.03 8.12
CA MET A 234 10.79 9.41 8.32
C MET A 234 10.66 8.78 9.71
N ALA A 235 11.70 8.07 10.17
CA ALA A 235 11.74 7.49 11.51
C ALA A 235 11.67 8.56 12.61
N THR A 236 12.41 9.64 12.44
CA THR A 236 12.43 10.77 13.41
C THR A 236 11.06 11.43 13.52
N SER A 237 10.36 11.63 12.39
CA SER A 237 9.05 12.31 12.39
C SER A 237 7.90 11.44 12.88
N SER A 238 8.00 10.12 12.77
CA SER A 238 6.93 9.18 13.19
C SER A 238 7.21 8.48 14.52
N GLY A 239 8.47 8.44 14.95
CA GLY A 239 8.90 7.59 16.07
C GLY A 239 9.07 6.12 15.71
N TYR A 240 8.95 5.75 14.42
CA TYR A 240 9.08 4.38 13.96
C TYR A 240 10.53 3.91 13.95
N ALA A 241 10.74 2.62 14.20
CA ALA A 241 12.05 2.01 14.11
C ALA A 241 12.50 1.82 12.65
N LEU A 242 13.82 1.79 12.42
CA LEU A 242 14.40 1.33 11.16
C LEU A 242 14.85 -0.13 11.33
N ASP A 243 14.47 -0.98 10.38
CA ASP A 243 14.85 -2.39 10.39
C ASP A 243 15.07 -2.94 8.98
N VAL A 244 15.50 -4.19 8.90
CA VAL A 244 15.73 -4.95 7.67
C VAL A 244 14.90 -6.23 7.74
N PRO A 245 14.07 -6.53 6.73
CA PRO A 245 13.27 -7.75 6.73
C PRO A 245 14.18 -8.98 6.70
N THR A 246 13.75 -10.05 7.34
CA THR A 246 14.50 -11.31 7.44
C THR A 246 13.63 -12.50 7.05
N GLY A 247 14.29 -13.62 6.71
CA GLY A 247 13.61 -14.87 6.44
C GLY A 247 12.72 -14.83 5.19
N ILE A 248 11.47 -15.25 5.34
CA ILE A 248 10.48 -15.32 4.25
C ILE A 248 9.92 -13.93 3.87
N ALA A 249 10.09 -12.93 4.71
CA ALA A 249 9.67 -11.54 4.43
C ALA A 249 10.70 -10.76 3.58
N ASP A 250 11.83 -11.39 3.25
CA ASP A 250 12.91 -10.80 2.47
C ASP A 250 12.88 -11.33 1.03
N GLY A 251 12.59 -10.46 0.08
CA GLY A 251 12.43 -10.74 -1.34
C GLY A 251 10.97 -10.87 -1.79
N GLY A 252 10.73 -10.66 -3.08
CA GLY A 252 9.42 -10.78 -3.72
C GLY A 252 8.42 -9.65 -3.40
N GLY A 253 8.78 -8.72 -2.54
CA GLY A 253 7.94 -7.59 -2.16
C GLY A 253 8.02 -6.41 -3.12
N PHE A 254 7.04 -5.51 -3.05
CA PHE A 254 6.99 -4.31 -3.89
C PHE A 254 8.21 -3.40 -3.68
N LYS A 255 8.59 -3.14 -2.42
CA LYS A 255 9.76 -2.33 -2.09
C LYS A 255 11.03 -2.92 -2.72
N ASP A 256 11.22 -4.23 -2.56
CA ASP A 256 12.41 -4.94 -3.04
C ASP A 256 12.51 -4.87 -4.57
N TRP A 257 11.40 -5.10 -5.25
CA TRP A 257 11.28 -4.97 -6.69
C TRP A 257 11.55 -3.54 -7.16
N PHE A 258 10.97 -2.53 -6.52
CA PHE A 258 11.14 -1.13 -6.91
C PHE A 258 12.60 -0.68 -6.77
N ILE A 259 13.26 -1.09 -5.68
CA ILE A 259 14.69 -0.81 -5.47
C ILE A 259 15.53 -1.49 -6.56
N THR A 260 15.26 -2.76 -6.85
CA THR A 260 16.04 -3.55 -7.81
C THR A 260 15.85 -3.06 -9.26
N GLU A 261 14.59 -2.79 -9.65
CA GLU A 261 14.23 -2.41 -11.01
C GLU A 261 14.70 -0.99 -11.36
N PHE A 262 14.59 -0.04 -10.43
CA PHE A 262 14.82 1.38 -10.71
C PHE A 262 16.06 1.97 -10.04
N CYS A 263 16.69 1.29 -9.10
CA CYS A 263 17.74 1.83 -8.23
C CYS A 263 17.33 3.17 -7.59
N ARG A 264 16.06 3.21 -7.11
CA ARG A 264 15.43 4.39 -6.48
C ARG A 264 14.93 4.05 -5.09
N PRO A 265 14.78 5.07 -4.19
CA PRO A 265 14.31 4.84 -2.84
C PRO A 265 12.93 4.15 -2.79
N GLY A 266 12.88 2.99 -2.20
CA GLY A 266 11.68 2.19 -1.94
C GLY A 266 11.56 1.89 -0.44
N PHE A 267 10.33 1.94 0.08
CA PHE A 267 10.07 1.74 1.51
C PHE A 267 8.88 0.83 1.72
N THR A 268 8.94 -0.01 2.75
CA THR A 268 7.78 -0.62 3.39
C THR A 268 7.61 0.00 4.77
N ILE A 269 6.42 0.47 5.07
CA ILE A 269 6.10 1.15 6.33
C ILE A 269 4.99 0.35 7.02
N GLU A 270 5.32 -0.24 8.18
CA GLU A 270 4.41 -1.04 8.98
C GLU A 270 3.67 -0.15 9.98
N LEU A 271 2.42 0.16 9.70
CA LEU A 271 1.61 1.11 10.46
C LEU A 271 1.04 0.49 11.74
N GLY A 272 1.18 1.21 12.86
CA GLY A 272 0.55 0.88 14.13
C GLY A 272 1.05 -0.40 14.79
N LEU A 273 0.48 -0.71 15.94
CA LEU A 273 0.83 -1.87 16.76
C LEU A 273 -0.41 -2.71 17.07
N GLY A 274 -0.24 -4.03 17.19
CA GLY A 274 -1.32 -4.95 17.58
C GLY A 274 -1.32 -6.24 16.78
N LYS A 275 -2.49 -6.71 16.41
CA LYS A 275 -2.71 -7.87 15.53
C LYS A 275 -3.65 -7.47 14.41
N ASN A 276 -3.32 -7.84 13.18
CA ASN A 276 -4.19 -7.61 12.03
C ASN A 276 -5.44 -8.52 12.08
N PRO A 277 -6.60 -7.99 11.64
CA PRO A 277 -6.81 -6.60 11.26
C PRO A 277 -6.78 -5.65 12.46
N LEU A 278 -6.06 -4.55 12.34
CA LEU A 278 -6.07 -3.52 13.38
C LEU A 278 -7.46 -2.88 13.47
N PRO A 279 -7.95 -2.55 14.70
CA PRO A 279 -9.25 -1.91 14.88
C PRO A 279 -9.36 -0.61 14.09
N ALA A 280 -10.47 -0.41 13.37
CA ALA A 280 -10.68 0.81 12.59
C ALA A 280 -10.64 2.10 13.45
N ALA A 281 -10.97 2.00 14.73
CA ALA A 281 -10.87 3.10 15.69
C ALA A 281 -9.42 3.61 15.88
N ASP A 282 -8.41 2.77 15.61
CA ASP A 282 -7.01 3.15 15.71
C ASP A 282 -6.54 4.00 14.52
N ALA A 283 -7.31 4.07 13.43
CA ALA A 283 -6.90 4.75 12.20
C ALA A 283 -6.56 6.23 12.43
N GLU A 284 -7.31 6.94 13.28
CA GLU A 284 -7.05 8.36 13.56
C GLU A 284 -5.75 8.53 14.36
N ARG A 285 -5.51 7.72 15.37
CA ARG A 285 -4.26 7.72 16.15
C ARG A 285 -3.06 7.40 15.26
N ILE A 286 -3.16 6.34 14.44
CA ILE A 286 -2.10 5.95 13.51
C ILE A 286 -1.85 7.07 12.49
N TYR A 287 -2.91 7.66 11.94
CA TYR A 287 -2.80 8.76 11.00
C TYR A 287 -2.07 9.97 11.62
N GLU A 288 -2.45 10.40 12.82
CA GLU A 288 -1.79 11.51 13.52
C GLU A 288 -0.29 11.25 13.73
N GLN A 289 0.09 10.01 14.01
CA GLN A 289 1.48 9.60 14.19
C GLN A 289 2.30 9.65 12.89
N VAL A 290 1.69 9.35 11.73
CA VAL A 290 2.43 9.19 10.47
C VAL A 290 2.22 10.32 9.46
N LYS A 291 1.28 11.23 9.65
CA LYS A 291 0.96 12.27 8.67
C LYS A 291 2.14 13.17 8.31
N GLU A 292 2.99 13.52 9.29
CA GLU A 292 4.21 14.29 9.03
C GLU A 292 5.22 13.49 8.24
N MET A 293 5.41 12.22 8.57
CA MET A 293 6.26 11.28 7.81
C MET A 293 5.83 11.22 6.34
N LEU A 294 4.52 11.06 6.08
CA LEU A 294 3.99 10.98 4.72
C LEU A 294 4.17 12.32 3.98
N MET A 295 3.99 13.45 4.67
CA MET A 295 4.23 14.77 4.10
C MET A 295 5.71 14.99 3.73
N LEU A 296 6.62 14.64 4.62
CA LEU A 296 8.07 14.70 4.36
C LEU A 296 8.48 13.74 3.24
N PHE A 297 7.90 12.53 3.18
CA PHE A 297 8.17 11.58 2.10
C PHE A 297 7.86 12.17 0.73
N ILE A 298 6.72 12.83 0.53
CA ILE A 298 6.38 13.43 -0.77
C ILE A 298 7.25 14.65 -1.13
N MET A 299 7.89 15.27 -0.13
CA MET A 299 8.75 16.44 -0.33
C MET A 299 10.19 16.08 -0.66
N MET A 300 10.68 14.96 -0.18
CA MET A 300 12.04 14.46 -0.44
C MET A 300 12.20 13.91 -1.84
#